data_1dc2fb32105f61b32a53fc4b61eeb72c
#
_entry.id   1dc2fb32105f61b32a53fc4b61eeb72c
#
_cell.length_a   1.000
_cell.length_b   1.000
_cell.length_c   1.000
_cell.angle_alpha   90.00
_cell.angle_beta   90.00
_cell.angle_gamma   90.00
#
_symmetry.space_group_name_H-M   'P 1'
#
loop_
_entity.id
_entity.type
_entity.pdbx_description
1 polymer ?
#
loop_
_entity_poly.entity_id
_entity_poly.type
_entity_poly.pdbx_seq_one_letter_code
_entity_poly.pdbx_strand_id
1 'polypeptide(L)'
;MIRGLIRAFQRSIAAKLALTLVGFVAVCLLVASVYLNRALERLALESVEARLTTAARLLHDEARDLIENRATPRTAYAFTLRAAGQSDLRVTVIGADGTVLGDSRVPPAELRRVENHAERPEVRAALAGRVGHGLRTSVTVGAPLFYVALPVRDGGRVVGVLRMAVPLAVVTSSHAELHQVLLLGGLVALLAALGIAMFVAGRLTRPVVEMESVARRMSEGDFAVHAPVRSPDEIGVLGRALNGLAARLREKVRDLEEEQAKARAILESMVEGVVAVDGHDHIVVMNEGARTIFALGAARAEGKSFLEVIRNVDLYRIFRESRVGTPDAVVGRQLRLSTPVERVLEVHAAPLRLAGDEVGAVMVLHDVTELRRLERVRTEFVANVSHELRTPLTAIHGYLETLLGGALEEPEHARKFLEIAFRHTERLGRLVSDLTDLSNIELGKVSLRLEATPLDEVVDSVLTMIRPRAAGGEVALSVDLPVDLPPVRADRDRLAQILINLVDNGVKYTPAGGRVAVSARRVSPALVEVGVSDTGVGIPPADLPRVTERFYRVDRARSRELGGTGLGLAIVKHLVLAHGGELAIESQPGRGTVVRFSLPAARPLG
;
A
#
# COMPACT_ATOMS: atom_id res chain seq x y z
N MET A 1 45.27 -3.62 17.89
CA MET A 1 45.07 -2.34 17.21
C MET A 1 45.30 -2.40 15.70
N ILE A 2 46.41 -2.96 15.21
CA ILE A 2 46.77 -3.04 13.77
C ILE A 2 45.72 -3.81 12.91
N ARG A 3 45.22 -4.96 13.40
CA ARG A 3 44.18 -5.75 12.68
C ARG A 3 42.83 -5.01 12.54
N GLY A 4 42.48 -4.15 13.50
CA GLY A 4 41.28 -3.31 13.43
C GLY A 4 41.42 -2.19 12.38
N LEU A 5 42.60 -1.56 12.34
CA LEU A 5 42.93 -0.56 11.32
C LEU A 5 42.90 -1.13 9.91
N ILE A 6 43.46 -2.34 9.70
CA ILE A 6 43.49 -3.02 8.42
C ILE A 6 42.08 -3.35 7.94
N ARG A 7 41.16 -3.80 8.82
CA ARG A 7 39.76 -4.07 8.46
C ARG A 7 38.95 -2.79 8.15
N ALA A 8 39.15 -1.72 8.91
CA ALA A 8 38.55 -0.42 8.62
C ALA A 8 39.06 0.14 7.29
N PHE A 9 40.33 -0.06 7.02
CA PHE A 9 40.98 0.34 5.78
C PHE A 9 40.46 -0.44 4.56
N GLN A 10 40.26 -1.76 4.69
CA GLN A 10 39.74 -2.60 3.62
C GLN A 10 38.27 -2.27 3.23
N ARG A 11 37.52 -1.61 4.11
CA ARG A 11 36.14 -1.23 3.91
C ARG A 11 35.92 0.16 3.32
N SER A 12 36.92 1.00 3.32
CA SER A 12 36.82 2.38 2.83
C SER A 12 37.48 2.54 1.46
N ILE A 13 36.66 2.87 0.45
CA ILE A 13 37.13 3.21 -0.91
C ILE A 13 38.09 4.42 -0.82
N ALA A 14 37.77 5.41 0.02
CA ALA A 14 38.60 6.58 0.26
C ALA A 14 40.01 6.20 0.73
N ALA A 15 40.11 5.30 1.69
CA ALA A 15 41.39 4.84 2.22
C ALA A 15 42.20 4.05 1.17
N LYS A 16 41.55 3.23 0.35
CA LYS A 16 42.20 2.51 -0.76
C LYS A 16 42.78 3.47 -1.79
N LEU A 17 41.98 4.45 -2.25
CA LEU A 17 42.43 5.47 -3.20
C LEU A 17 43.58 6.32 -2.64
N ALA A 18 43.49 6.74 -1.37
CA ALA A 18 44.53 7.51 -0.72
C ALA A 18 45.86 6.70 -0.64
N LEU A 19 45.78 5.43 -0.24
CA LEU A 19 46.97 4.58 -0.16
C LEU A 19 47.61 4.34 -1.52
N THR A 20 46.84 4.06 -2.55
CA THR A 20 47.38 3.81 -3.92
C THR A 20 48.07 5.06 -4.44
N LEU A 21 47.49 6.25 -4.25
CA LEU A 21 48.08 7.51 -4.70
C LEU A 21 49.36 7.85 -3.93
N VAL A 22 49.30 7.76 -2.60
CA VAL A 22 50.47 8.01 -1.74
C VAL A 22 51.57 6.99 -2.00
N GLY A 23 51.23 5.70 -2.15
CA GLY A 23 52.16 4.64 -2.50
C GLY A 23 52.82 4.86 -3.86
N PHE A 24 52.07 5.27 -4.85
CA PHE A 24 52.60 5.61 -6.18
C PHE A 24 53.58 6.78 -6.11
N VAL A 25 53.21 7.86 -5.42
CA VAL A 25 54.10 9.03 -5.23
C VAL A 25 55.35 8.64 -4.46
N ALA A 26 55.26 7.83 -3.40
CA ALA A 26 56.40 7.35 -2.64
C ALA A 26 57.39 6.54 -3.50
N VAL A 27 56.87 5.64 -4.36
CA VAL A 27 57.70 4.87 -5.30
C VAL A 27 58.36 5.79 -6.32
N CYS A 28 57.66 6.75 -6.89
CA CYS A 28 58.24 7.74 -7.80
C CYS A 28 59.36 8.57 -7.14
N LEU A 29 59.15 9.04 -5.91
CA LEU A 29 60.15 9.77 -5.16
C LEU A 29 61.37 8.90 -4.85
N LEU A 30 61.19 7.64 -4.48
CA LEU A 30 62.28 6.70 -4.24
C LEU A 30 63.13 6.49 -5.51
N VAL A 31 62.47 6.21 -6.63
CA VAL A 31 63.18 6.02 -7.94
C VAL A 31 63.92 7.30 -8.33
N ALA A 32 63.27 8.45 -8.24
CA ALA A 32 63.89 9.75 -8.52
C ALA A 32 65.09 10.03 -7.63
N SER A 33 64.98 9.75 -6.31
CA SER A 33 66.08 9.93 -5.34
C SER A 33 67.27 9.05 -5.66
N VAL A 34 67.02 7.74 -5.96
CA VAL A 34 68.11 6.81 -6.35
C VAL A 34 68.78 7.24 -7.65
N TYR A 35 67.99 7.63 -8.65
CA TYR A 35 68.51 8.12 -9.92
C TYR A 35 69.37 9.38 -9.75
N LEU A 36 68.82 10.38 -9.04
CA LEU A 36 69.51 11.65 -8.84
C LEU A 36 70.79 11.48 -8.04
N ASN A 37 70.78 10.65 -6.98
CA ASN A 37 71.98 10.37 -6.19
C ASN A 37 73.08 9.75 -7.09
N ARG A 38 72.77 8.75 -7.91
CA ARG A 38 73.71 8.15 -8.85
C ARG A 38 74.21 9.13 -9.91
N ALA A 39 73.33 10.00 -10.40
CA ALA A 39 73.71 11.03 -11.37
C ALA A 39 74.67 12.08 -10.76
N LEU A 40 74.38 12.53 -9.54
CA LEU A 40 75.20 13.47 -8.83
C LEU A 40 76.61 12.90 -8.49
N GLU A 41 76.66 11.63 -8.05
CA GLU A 41 77.95 10.93 -7.84
C GLU A 41 78.83 10.89 -9.11
N ARG A 42 78.25 10.55 -10.25
CA ARG A 42 78.91 10.52 -11.54
C ARG A 42 79.46 11.91 -11.93
N LEU A 43 78.58 12.92 -11.90
CA LEU A 43 78.96 14.29 -12.23
C LEU A 43 80.09 14.84 -11.33
N ALA A 44 80.02 14.48 -10.04
CA ALA A 44 81.05 14.88 -9.09
C ALA A 44 82.42 14.24 -9.41
N LEU A 45 82.43 12.93 -9.70
CA LEU A 45 83.64 12.22 -10.08
C LEU A 45 84.22 12.78 -11.40
N GLU A 46 83.42 13.00 -12.43
CA GLU A 46 83.82 13.60 -13.72
C GLU A 46 84.43 15.03 -13.50
N SER A 47 83.78 15.85 -12.65
CA SER A 47 84.24 17.19 -12.31
C SER A 47 85.63 17.15 -11.62
N VAL A 48 85.81 16.23 -10.66
CA VAL A 48 87.10 16.06 -9.96
C VAL A 48 88.13 15.51 -10.90
N GLU A 49 87.83 14.53 -11.76
CA GLU A 49 88.73 14.03 -12.78
C GLU A 49 89.26 15.14 -13.70
N ALA A 50 88.32 15.98 -14.21
CA ALA A 50 88.68 17.11 -15.07
C ALA A 50 89.58 18.10 -14.41
N ARG A 51 89.28 18.45 -13.12
CA ARG A 51 90.14 19.37 -12.30
C ARG A 51 91.52 18.78 -12.04
N LEU A 52 91.60 17.50 -11.67
CA LEU A 52 92.92 16.87 -11.40
C LEU A 52 93.72 16.72 -12.69
N THR A 53 93.04 16.37 -13.80
CA THR A 53 93.73 16.31 -15.10
C THR A 53 94.23 17.65 -15.53
N THR A 54 93.48 18.73 -15.34
CA THR A 54 93.95 20.08 -15.68
C THR A 54 95.13 20.50 -14.80
N ALA A 55 95.00 20.25 -13.48
CA ALA A 55 96.09 20.54 -12.55
C ALA A 55 97.39 19.74 -12.90
N ALA A 56 97.26 18.47 -13.22
CA ALA A 56 98.39 17.64 -13.64
C ALA A 56 99.01 18.10 -14.97
N ARG A 57 98.21 18.59 -15.93
CA ARG A 57 98.75 19.18 -17.17
C ARG A 57 99.56 20.44 -16.92
N LEU A 58 99.16 21.31 -16.01
CA LEU A 58 99.88 22.51 -15.66
C LEU A 58 101.29 22.19 -15.04
N LEU A 59 101.40 21.06 -14.39
CA LEU A 59 102.60 20.61 -13.71
C LEU A 59 103.47 19.65 -14.57
N HIS A 60 103.02 19.37 -15.77
CA HIS A 60 103.63 18.39 -16.68
C HIS A 60 105.10 18.70 -16.97
N ASP A 61 105.41 19.93 -17.35
CA ASP A 61 106.77 20.32 -17.77
C ASP A 61 107.72 20.27 -16.62
N GLU A 62 107.36 20.75 -15.42
CA GLU A 62 108.18 20.61 -14.21
C GLU A 62 108.42 19.14 -13.83
N ALA A 63 107.35 18.30 -13.94
CA ALA A 63 107.46 16.87 -13.66
C ALA A 63 108.37 16.16 -14.68
N ARG A 64 108.35 16.55 -15.99
CA ARG A 64 109.24 16.07 -17.02
C ARG A 64 110.66 16.38 -16.69
N ASP A 65 111.00 17.67 -16.39
CA ASP A 65 112.32 18.09 -16.12
C ASP A 65 112.94 17.37 -14.87
N LEU A 66 112.09 17.07 -13.85
CA LEU A 66 112.49 16.27 -12.68
C LEU A 66 112.84 14.80 -13.05
N ILE A 67 112.10 14.20 -13.94
CA ILE A 67 112.28 12.80 -14.34
C ILE A 67 113.59 12.71 -15.20
N GLU A 68 113.74 13.59 -16.20
CA GLU A 68 114.84 13.57 -17.16
C GLU A 68 116.15 13.89 -16.47
N ASN A 69 116.23 14.91 -15.62
CA ASN A 69 117.42 15.32 -14.90
C ASN A 69 117.78 14.41 -13.70
N ARG A 70 117.09 13.27 -13.55
CA ARG A 70 117.26 12.34 -12.42
C ARG A 70 117.31 13.06 -11.09
N ALA A 71 116.34 13.93 -10.88
CA ALA A 71 116.30 14.78 -9.66
C ALA A 71 116.44 13.96 -8.36
N THR A 72 117.07 14.53 -7.38
CA THR A 72 117.23 13.84 -6.09
C THR A 72 115.89 13.64 -5.39
N PRO A 73 115.73 12.60 -4.56
CA PRO A 73 114.48 12.37 -3.82
C PRO A 73 114.02 13.62 -3.01
N ARG A 74 114.93 14.46 -2.57
CA ARG A 74 114.54 15.71 -1.88
C ARG A 74 113.94 16.74 -2.82
N THR A 75 114.50 16.88 -4.03
CA THR A 75 113.99 17.80 -5.05
C THR A 75 112.62 17.37 -5.54
N ALA A 76 112.42 16.06 -5.81
CA ALA A 76 111.14 15.50 -6.20
C ALA A 76 110.09 15.63 -5.12
N TYR A 77 110.47 15.43 -3.85
CA TYR A 77 109.57 15.67 -2.70
C TYR A 77 109.17 17.15 -2.59
N ALA A 78 110.14 18.10 -2.67
CA ALA A 78 109.81 19.53 -2.64
C ALA A 78 108.87 19.98 -3.72
N PHE A 79 109.00 19.40 -4.94
CA PHE A 79 108.07 19.63 -6.02
C PHE A 79 106.68 19.08 -5.69
N THR A 80 106.58 17.81 -5.28
CA THR A 80 105.26 17.18 -5.00
C THR A 80 104.57 17.90 -3.82
N LEU A 81 105.31 18.40 -2.83
CA LEU A 81 104.78 19.16 -1.72
C LEU A 81 104.25 20.54 -2.16
N ARG A 82 105.01 21.26 -3.03
CA ARG A 82 104.53 22.51 -3.64
C ARG A 82 103.31 22.31 -4.49
N ALA A 83 103.32 21.27 -5.36
CA ALA A 83 102.26 20.92 -6.24
C ALA A 83 100.98 20.51 -5.48
N ALA A 84 101.11 19.85 -4.33
CA ALA A 84 99.97 19.51 -3.45
C ALA A 84 99.42 20.77 -2.76
N GLY A 85 100.20 21.82 -2.53
CA GLY A 85 99.81 23.05 -1.83
C GLY A 85 99.29 22.76 -0.42
N GLN A 86 98.36 23.60 0.06
CA GLN A 86 97.70 23.41 1.36
C GLN A 86 96.41 22.59 1.26
N SER A 87 96.18 21.96 0.07
CA SER A 87 95.01 21.17 -0.19
C SER A 87 95.19 19.69 0.17
N ASP A 88 94.16 18.94 0.35
CA ASP A 88 94.20 17.46 0.52
C ASP A 88 94.64 16.68 -0.70
N LEU A 89 95.23 17.38 -1.68
CA LEU A 89 95.74 16.79 -2.91
C LEU A 89 97.04 16.02 -2.62
N ARG A 90 97.08 14.78 -3.04
CA ARG A 90 98.30 13.98 -3.04
C ARG A 90 98.87 13.95 -4.43
N VAL A 91 100.15 14.36 -4.54
CA VAL A 91 100.85 14.37 -5.80
C VAL A 91 101.99 13.35 -5.72
N THR A 92 102.13 12.51 -6.72
CA THR A 92 103.12 11.48 -6.82
C THR A 92 103.80 11.54 -8.21
N VAL A 93 105.13 11.60 -8.29
CA VAL A 93 105.89 11.46 -9.53
C VAL A 93 106.44 10.05 -9.59
N ILE A 94 106.21 9.37 -10.71
CA ILE A 94 106.59 7.97 -10.90
C ILE A 94 107.38 7.84 -12.21
N GLY A 95 108.53 7.13 -12.13
CA GLY A 95 109.33 6.85 -13.31
C GLY A 95 108.72 5.88 -14.32
N ALA A 96 109.32 5.76 -15.52
CA ALA A 96 108.78 4.83 -16.56
C ALA A 96 108.86 3.34 -16.15
N ASP A 97 109.74 2.99 -15.17
CA ASP A 97 109.79 1.67 -14.53
C ASP A 97 108.80 1.42 -13.42
N GLY A 98 107.96 2.41 -13.12
CA GLY A 98 106.97 2.36 -12.04
C GLY A 98 107.52 2.73 -10.65
N THR A 99 108.83 3.12 -10.51
CA THR A 99 109.41 3.55 -9.25
C THR A 99 108.87 4.90 -8.86
N VAL A 100 108.51 5.10 -7.58
CA VAL A 100 108.09 6.39 -7.06
C VAL A 100 109.30 7.29 -6.82
N LEU A 101 109.40 8.39 -7.58
CA LEU A 101 110.49 9.35 -7.49
C LEU A 101 110.23 10.39 -6.43
N GLY A 102 109.00 10.76 -6.15
CA GLY A 102 108.51 11.68 -5.13
C GLY A 102 107.06 11.53 -4.84
N ASP A 103 106.63 11.74 -3.61
CA ASP A 103 105.26 11.70 -3.15
C ASP A 103 105.01 12.71 -2.04
N SER A 104 104.02 13.56 -2.14
CA SER A 104 103.73 14.64 -1.20
C SER A 104 103.37 14.17 0.22
N ARG A 105 103.02 12.90 0.39
CA ARG A 105 102.69 12.29 1.69
C ARG A 105 103.73 11.33 2.22
N VAL A 106 104.83 11.10 1.47
CA VAL A 106 105.91 10.20 1.87
C VAL A 106 107.25 10.96 1.94
N PRO A 107 107.86 11.08 3.08
CA PRO A 107 109.19 11.77 3.23
C PRO A 107 110.25 11.05 2.37
N PRO A 108 111.32 11.80 1.91
CA PRO A 108 112.37 11.24 1.07
C PRO A 108 113.10 10.05 1.69
N ALA A 109 113.21 9.96 3.00
CA ALA A 109 113.82 8.83 3.70
C ALA A 109 113.09 7.53 3.62
N GLU A 110 111.76 7.59 3.41
CA GLU A 110 110.86 6.44 3.37
C GLU A 110 110.51 6.04 1.93
N LEU A 111 110.90 6.85 0.96
CA LEU A 111 110.51 6.64 -0.45
C LEU A 111 110.98 5.27 -1.01
N ARG A 112 112.16 4.76 -0.52
CA ARG A 112 112.73 3.45 -0.89
C ARG A 112 111.85 2.24 -0.42
N ARG A 113 110.94 2.48 0.55
CA ARG A 113 110.04 1.44 1.07
C ARG A 113 108.70 1.40 0.34
N VAL A 114 108.48 2.35 -0.55
CA VAL A 114 107.24 2.42 -1.28
C VAL A 114 107.31 1.35 -2.39
N GLU A 115 106.22 0.54 -2.46
CA GLU A 115 106.07 -0.46 -3.49
C GLU A 115 106.08 0.15 -4.90
N ASN A 116 106.57 -0.64 -5.88
CA ASN A 116 106.50 -0.23 -7.27
C ASN A 116 105.01 -0.04 -7.70
N HIS A 117 104.71 1.03 -8.39
CA HIS A 117 103.39 1.45 -8.76
C HIS A 117 103.02 1.06 -10.19
N ALA A 118 103.90 0.35 -10.98
CA ALA A 118 103.65 -0.01 -12.38
C ALA A 118 102.33 -0.81 -12.62
N GLU A 119 102.00 -1.72 -11.69
CA GLU A 119 100.81 -2.58 -11.81
C GLU A 119 99.51 -1.89 -11.38
N ARG A 120 99.59 -0.68 -10.89
CA ARG A 120 98.36 0.04 -10.48
C ARG A 120 97.56 0.47 -11.71
N PRO A 121 96.23 0.22 -11.77
CA PRO A 121 95.44 0.43 -13.00
C PRO A 121 95.62 1.85 -13.58
N GLU A 122 95.60 2.88 -12.72
CA GLU A 122 95.74 4.25 -13.16
C GLU A 122 97.17 4.55 -13.69
N VAL A 123 98.17 3.97 -13.08
CA VAL A 123 99.55 4.13 -13.52
C VAL A 123 99.86 3.35 -14.79
N ARG A 124 99.39 2.14 -14.88
CA ARG A 124 99.49 1.28 -16.08
C ARG A 124 98.88 1.94 -17.31
N ALA A 125 97.66 2.55 -17.13
CA ALA A 125 97.02 3.30 -18.22
C ALA A 125 97.87 4.52 -18.64
N ALA A 126 98.46 5.23 -17.67
CA ALA A 126 99.34 6.38 -17.94
C ALA A 126 100.64 5.97 -18.61
N LEU A 127 101.28 4.88 -18.21
CA LEU A 127 102.47 4.33 -18.87
C LEU A 127 102.19 3.88 -20.29
N ALA A 128 100.95 3.46 -20.56
CA ALA A 128 100.45 3.15 -21.92
C ALA A 128 100.07 4.40 -22.75
N GLY A 129 100.34 5.62 -22.20
CA GLY A 129 100.12 6.88 -22.89
C GLY A 129 98.68 7.42 -22.81
N ARG A 130 97.85 6.92 -21.95
CA ARG A 130 96.46 7.36 -21.74
C ARG A 130 96.31 7.93 -20.32
N VAL A 131 95.41 8.84 -20.13
CA VAL A 131 95.05 9.25 -18.77
C VAL A 131 94.37 8.04 -18.07
N GLY A 132 94.94 7.70 -16.92
CA GLY A 132 94.37 6.61 -16.09
C GLY A 132 93.66 7.16 -14.88
N HIS A 133 92.64 6.54 -14.47
CA HIS A 133 91.89 6.84 -13.26
C HIS A 133 91.63 5.57 -12.45
N GLY A 134 91.43 5.71 -11.19
CA GLY A 134 91.15 4.58 -10.31
C GLY A 134 90.64 5.04 -8.94
N LEU A 135 89.76 4.26 -8.39
CA LEU A 135 89.23 4.44 -7.05
C LEU A 135 89.69 3.28 -6.17
N ARG A 136 90.43 3.54 -5.13
CA ARG A 136 90.88 2.51 -4.18
C ARG A 136 91.28 3.08 -2.84
N THR A 137 91.32 2.26 -1.82
CA THR A 137 91.82 2.63 -0.51
C THR A 137 93.32 2.74 -0.53
N SER A 138 93.83 3.87 -0.12
CA SER A 138 95.28 4.11 0.03
C SER A 138 95.83 3.41 1.25
N VAL A 139 96.81 2.53 1.05
CA VAL A 139 97.53 1.87 2.19
C VAL A 139 98.27 2.87 3.05
N THR A 140 98.72 3.97 2.47
CA THR A 140 99.51 5.02 3.16
C THR A 140 98.59 5.98 3.95
N VAL A 141 97.37 6.26 3.49
CA VAL A 141 96.44 7.27 4.11
C VAL A 141 95.30 6.60 4.85
N GLY A 142 95.05 5.30 4.62
CA GLY A 142 93.93 4.53 5.22
C GLY A 142 92.56 4.95 4.78
N ALA A 143 92.43 5.75 3.68
CA ALA A 143 91.18 6.28 3.17
C ALA A 143 91.03 5.96 1.69
N PRO A 144 89.77 5.83 1.19
CA PRO A 144 89.53 5.68 -0.25
C PRO A 144 89.89 6.99 -0.97
N LEU A 145 90.82 6.88 -1.95
CA LEU A 145 91.23 8.00 -2.78
C LEU A 145 90.80 7.78 -4.22
N PHE A 146 90.43 8.85 -4.89
CA PHE A 146 90.24 8.90 -6.33
C PHE A 146 91.58 9.38 -6.94
N TYR A 147 92.16 8.54 -7.78
CA TYR A 147 93.43 8.71 -8.47
C TYR A 147 93.26 9.10 -9.91
N VAL A 148 94.01 10.08 -10.39
CA VAL A 148 94.19 10.44 -11.77
C VAL A 148 95.66 10.42 -12.09
N ALA A 149 96.07 9.69 -13.12
CA ALA A 149 97.48 9.56 -13.53
C ALA A 149 97.59 10.02 -15.00
N LEU A 150 98.52 10.96 -15.19
CA LEU A 150 98.84 11.48 -16.53
C LEU A 150 100.20 10.98 -16.98
N PRO A 151 100.35 10.61 -18.27
CA PRO A 151 101.63 10.30 -18.85
C PRO A 151 102.52 11.60 -18.94
N VAL A 152 103.71 11.55 -18.42
CA VAL A 152 104.75 12.60 -18.64
C VAL A 152 105.55 12.18 -19.87
N ARG A 153 105.51 13.04 -20.90
CA ARG A 153 106.10 12.73 -22.21
C ARG A 153 107.29 13.68 -22.53
N ASP A 154 108.34 13.12 -23.17
CA ASP A 154 109.35 13.87 -23.83
C ASP A 154 109.49 13.35 -25.28
N GLY A 155 109.47 14.26 -26.25
CA GLY A 155 109.57 13.85 -27.72
C GLY A 155 108.58 12.81 -28.13
N GLY A 156 107.41 12.64 -27.50
CA GLY A 156 106.41 11.65 -27.79
C GLY A 156 106.54 10.34 -27.01
N ARG A 157 107.67 10.10 -26.34
CA ARG A 157 107.87 8.90 -25.51
C ARG A 157 107.44 9.21 -24.03
N VAL A 158 106.78 8.22 -23.42
CA VAL A 158 106.43 8.35 -21.97
C VAL A 158 107.69 8.12 -21.12
N VAL A 159 108.11 9.13 -20.40
CA VAL A 159 109.26 9.11 -19.51
C VAL A 159 108.92 8.87 -18.04
N GLY A 160 107.66 9.02 -17.68
CA GLY A 160 107.11 8.76 -16.36
C GLY A 160 105.65 9.11 -16.23
N VAL A 161 105.15 9.17 -15.01
CA VAL A 161 103.73 9.42 -14.71
C VAL A 161 103.60 10.44 -13.58
N LEU A 162 102.75 11.44 -13.78
CA LEU A 162 102.33 12.34 -12.71
C LEU A 162 100.98 11.89 -12.23
N ARG A 163 100.91 11.43 -11.00
CA ARG A 163 99.66 10.95 -10.38
C ARG A 163 99.15 11.91 -9.34
N MET A 164 97.93 12.27 -9.39
CA MET A 164 97.20 13.09 -8.39
C MET A 164 96.09 12.26 -7.75
N ALA A 165 95.84 12.53 -6.49
CA ALA A 165 94.73 11.84 -5.81
C ALA A 165 94.09 12.77 -4.76
N VAL A 166 92.75 12.61 -4.58
CA VAL A 166 91.99 13.30 -3.54
C VAL A 166 91.17 12.29 -2.75
N PRO A 167 90.94 12.53 -1.46
CA PRO A 167 90.04 11.69 -0.66
C PRO A 167 88.61 11.70 -1.24
N LEU A 168 88.03 10.54 -1.31
CA LEU A 168 86.60 10.40 -1.76
C LEU A 168 85.64 11.18 -0.85
N ALA A 169 86.01 11.35 0.45
CA ALA A 169 85.25 12.15 1.39
C ALA A 169 85.05 13.61 0.96
N VAL A 170 86.07 14.18 0.27
CA VAL A 170 86.01 15.57 -0.25
C VAL A 170 85.05 15.65 -1.43
N VAL A 171 84.90 14.56 -2.20
CA VAL A 171 83.97 14.47 -3.30
C VAL A 171 82.56 14.33 -2.81
N THR A 172 82.32 13.56 -1.73
CA THR A 172 81.02 13.25 -1.18
C THR A 172 80.50 14.26 -0.15
N SER A 173 81.35 15.00 0.55
CA SER A 173 80.91 15.97 1.58
C SER A 173 80.07 17.13 1.04
N SER A 174 80.25 17.53 -0.21
CA SER A 174 79.44 18.58 -0.86
C SER A 174 78.03 18.20 -1.12
N HIS A 175 77.67 16.92 -0.92
CA HIS A 175 76.32 16.42 -1.21
C HIS A 175 75.36 16.36 0.00
N ALA A 176 75.88 16.58 1.24
CA ALA A 176 75.07 16.51 2.45
C ALA A 176 73.91 17.52 2.45
N GLU A 177 74.12 18.73 1.99
CA GLU A 177 73.08 19.77 1.86
C GLU A 177 72.07 19.44 0.83
N LEU A 178 72.47 18.88 -0.34
CA LEU A 178 71.59 18.43 -1.39
C LEU A 178 70.69 17.27 -0.92
N HIS A 179 71.24 16.33 -0.12
CA HIS A 179 70.40 15.24 0.46
C HIS A 179 69.37 15.79 1.43
N GLN A 180 69.67 16.80 2.26
CA GLN A 180 68.71 17.44 3.14
C GLN A 180 67.55 18.11 2.32
N VAL A 181 67.92 18.86 1.27
CA VAL A 181 66.89 19.49 0.37
C VAL A 181 66.02 18.46 -0.31
N LEU A 182 66.59 17.36 -0.79
CA LEU A 182 65.86 16.28 -1.41
C LEU A 182 64.90 15.57 -0.41
N LEU A 183 65.37 15.31 0.81
CA LEU A 183 64.53 14.71 1.86
C LEU A 183 63.39 15.64 2.28
N LEU A 184 63.68 16.93 2.48
CA LEU A 184 62.67 17.91 2.83
C LEU A 184 61.64 18.09 1.69
N GLY A 185 62.10 18.21 0.44
CA GLY A 185 61.26 18.29 -0.75
C GLY A 185 60.40 17.04 -0.93
N GLY A 186 60.99 15.86 -0.72
CA GLY A 186 60.28 14.58 -0.74
C GLY A 186 59.18 14.48 0.33
N LEU A 187 59.50 14.95 1.56
CA LEU A 187 58.51 14.99 2.64
C LEU A 187 57.34 15.94 2.32
N VAL A 188 57.64 17.13 1.83
CA VAL A 188 56.61 18.10 1.42
C VAL A 188 55.75 17.53 0.29
N ALA A 189 56.32 16.89 -0.72
CA ALA A 189 55.61 16.25 -1.81
C ALA A 189 54.69 15.12 -1.31
N LEU A 190 55.15 14.30 -0.35
CA LEU A 190 54.38 13.23 0.25
C LEU A 190 53.20 13.76 1.08
N LEU A 191 53.41 14.82 1.88
CA LEU A 191 52.36 15.47 2.64
C LEU A 191 51.29 16.12 1.71
N ALA A 192 51.76 16.77 0.65
CA ALA A 192 50.84 17.33 -0.37
C ALA A 192 50.04 16.23 -1.07
N ALA A 193 50.68 15.12 -1.46
CA ALA A 193 49.99 13.97 -2.04
C ALA A 193 48.95 13.36 -1.10
N LEU A 194 49.27 13.27 0.21
CA LEU A 194 48.33 12.79 1.22
C LEU A 194 47.12 13.74 1.36
N GLY A 195 47.36 15.07 1.38
CA GLY A 195 46.30 16.07 1.43
C GLY A 195 45.37 16.00 0.21
N ILE A 196 45.94 15.92 -0.99
CA ILE A 196 45.18 15.77 -2.24
C ILE A 196 44.41 14.45 -2.23
N ALA A 197 45.05 13.35 -1.82
CA ALA A 197 44.39 12.04 -1.74
C ALA A 197 43.19 12.05 -0.80
N MET A 198 43.31 12.65 0.40
CA MET A 198 42.21 12.78 1.35
C MET A 198 41.08 13.67 0.82
N PHE A 199 41.43 14.78 0.15
CA PHE A 199 40.45 15.67 -0.46
C PHE A 199 39.62 14.97 -1.56
N VAL A 200 40.32 14.34 -2.51
CA VAL A 200 39.66 13.62 -3.64
C VAL A 200 38.83 12.44 -3.13
N ALA A 201 39.41 11.65 -2.20
CA ALA A 201 38.70 10.52 -1.62
C ALA A 201 37.44 10.97 -0.87
N GLY A 202 37.48 12.06 -0.11
CA GLY A 202 36.31 12.62 0.57
C GLY A 202 35.24 13.12 -0.40
N ARG A 203 35.66 13.76 -1.49
CA ARG A 203 34.76 14.32 -2.49
C ARG A 203 34.05 13.25 -3.32
N LEU A 204 34.70 12.13 -3.62
CA LEU A 204 34.13 11.02 -4.40
C LEU A 204 33.35 10.02 -3.54
N THR A 205 33.85 9.72 -2.34
CA THR A 205 33.30 8.62 -1.53
C THR A 205 32.05 9.02 -0.74
N ARG A 206 31.98 10.26 -0.22
CA ARG A 206 30.84 10.72 0.58
C ARG A 206 29.50 10.61 -0.17
N PRO A 207 29.35 11.12 -1.40
CA PRO A 207 28.09 11.01 -2.14
C PRO A 207 27.68 9.55 -2.39
N VAL A 208 28.64 8.67 -2.67
CA VAL A 208 28.36 7.24 -2.91
C VAL A 208 27.84 6.55 -1.66
N VAL A 209 28.42 6.85 -0.49
CA VAL A 209 27.96 6.32 0.81
C VAL A 209 26.56 6.88 1.16
N GLU A 210 26.32 8.16 0.87
CA GLU A 210 24.99 8.74 1.05
C GLU A 210 23.94 8.04 0.16
N MET A 211 24.28 7.74 -1.09
CA MET A 211 23.41 6.99 -2.01
C MET A 211 23.19 5.54 -1.57
N GLU A 212 24.21 4.86 -1.04
CA GLU A 212 24.05 3.51 -0.47
C GLU A 212 23.07 3.52 0.69
N SER A 213 23.17 4.52 1.59
CA SER A 213 22.23 4.66 2.70
C SER A 213 20.79 4.91 2.24
N VAL A 214 20.59 5.72 1.19
CA VAL A 214 19.28 5.96 0.57
C VAL A 214 18.74 4.69 -0.04
N ALA A 215 19.55 3.96 -0.83
CA ALA A 215 19.15 2.69 -1.45
C ALA A 215 18.75 1.65 -0.40
N ARG A 216 19.46 1.58 0.73
CA ARG A 216 19.14 0.68 1.84
C ARG A 216 17.81 1.05 2.49
N ARG A 217 17.55 2.32 2.80
CA ARG A 217 16.27 2.77 3.34
C ARG A 217 15.12 2.48 2.37
N MET A 218 15.34 2.63 1.06
CA MET A 218 14.36 2.24 0.05
C MET A 218 14.06 0.74 0.09
N SER A 219 15.07 -0.11 0.32
CA SER A 219 14.86 -1.57 0.45
C SER A 219 14.08 -1.95 1.72
N GLU A 220 14.07 -1.09 2.73
CA GLU A 220 13.29 -1.21 3.96
C GLU A 220 11.87 -0.61 3.84
N GLY A 221 11.51 -0.11 2.62
CA GLY A 221 10.18 0.44 2.32
C GLY A 221 10.05 1.96 2.47
N ASP A 222 11.11 2.68 2.85
CA ASP A 222 11.08 4.13 2.93
C ASP A 222 11.41 4.77 1.57
N PHE A 223 10.39 4.97 0.76
CA PHE A 223 10.51 5.62 -0.54
C PHE A 223 10.44 7.16 -0.47
N ALA A 224 10.32 7.76 0.73
CA ALA A 224 10.29 9.20 0.90
C ALA A 224 11.69 9.84 0.88
N VAL A 225 12.73 9.03 0.99
CA VAL A 225 14.12 9.47 0.96
C VAL A 225 14.55 9.98 -0.40
N HIS A 226 15.50 10.94 -0.38
CA HIS A 226 16.08 11.52 -1.59
C HIS A 226 17.60 11.47 -1.51
N ALA A 227 18.23 11.00 -2.58
CA ALA A 227 19.66 11.09 -2.76
C ALA A 227 20.05 12.54 -3.09
N PRO A 228 21.09 13.10 -2.45
CA PRO A 228 21.55 14.45 -2.74
C PRO A 228 22.22 14.51 -4.12
N VAL A 229 21.71 15.35 -5.00
CA VAL A 229 22.27 15.60 -6.34
C VAL A 229 23.10 16.88 -6.28
N ARG A 230 24.41 16.75 -5.94
CA ARG A 230 25.32 17.90 -5.78
C ARG A 230 26.30 18.08 -6.93
N SER A 231 26.44 17.10 -7.80
CA SER A 231 27.41 17.11 -8.90
C SER A 231 26.73 16.96 -10.25
N PRO A 232 27.22 17.59 -11.33
CA PRO A 232 26.74 17.37 -12.69
C PRO A 232 27.30 16.12 -13.38
N ASP A 233 28.22 15.39 -12.74
CA ASP A 233 28.91 14.19 -13.23
C ASP A 233 28.04 12.91 -13.13
N GLU A 234 28.69 11.75 -13.35
CA GLU A 234 28.05 10.43 -13.30
C GLU A 234 27.43 10.14 -11.94
N ILE A 235 28.01 10.69 -10.85
CA ILE A 235 27.46 10.55 -9.49
C ILE A 235 26.12 11.29 -9.40
N GLY A 236 26.04 12.48 -9.96
CA GLY A 236 24.78 13.23 -10.02
C GLY A 236 23.73 12.58 -10.91
N VAL A 237 24.13 11.93 -12.01
CA VAL A 237 23.25 11.12 -12.86
C VAL A 237 22.67 9.96 -12.05
N LEU A 238 23.51 9.24 -11.30
CA LEU A 238 23.08 8.13 -10.45
C LEU A 238 22.11 8.60 -9.36
N GLY A 239 22.38 9.74 -8.72
CA GLY A 239 21.47 10.34 -7.75
C GLY A 239 20.09 10.67 -8.32
N ARG A 240 20.05 11.26 -9.53
CA ARG A 240 18.78 11.50 -10.25
C ARG A 240 18.04 10.22 -10.59
N ALA A 241 18.75 9.21 -11.08
CA ALA A 241 18.16 7.91 -11.41
C ALA A 241 17.55 7.23 -10.17
N LEU A 242 18.27 7.26 -9.02
CA LEU A 242 17.80 6.71 -7.75
C LEU A 242 16.54 7.45 -7.25
N ASN A 243 16.53 8.79 -7.33
CA ASN A 243 15.36 9.59 -6.98
C ASN A 243 14.17 9.31 -7.90
N GLY A 244 14.42 9.13 -9.20
CA GLY A 244 13.39 8.74 -10.17
C GLY A 244 12.79 7.36 -9.88
N LEU A 245 13.62 6.40 -9.47
CA LEU A 245 13.17 5.07 -9.07
C LEU A 245 12.32 5.14 -7.78
N ALA A 246 12.78 5.90 -6.77
CA ALA A 246 12.03 6.11 -5.53
C ALA A 246 10.64 6.71 -5.79
N ALA A 247 10.57 7.71 -6.67
CA ALA A 247 9.31 8.36 -7.03
C ALA A 247 8.34 7.37 -7.71
N ARG A 248 8.82 6.57 -8.66
CA ARG A 248 8.00 5.55 -9.36
C ARG A 248 7.53 4.44 -8.43
N LEU A 249 8.39 3.98 -7.52
CA LEU A 249 8.01 2.96 -6.54
C LEU A 249 6.95 3.49 -5.58
N ARG A 250 7.10 4.73 -5.09
CA ARG A 250 6.10 5.38 -4.23
C ARG A 250 4.74 5.50 -4.92
N GLU A 251 4.74 5.93 -6.19
CA GLU A 251 3.52 6.00 -7.01
C GLU A 251 2.86 4.63 -7.16
N LYS A 252 3.65 3.59 -7.49
CA LYS A 252 3.13 2.22 -7.62
C LYS A 252 2.55 1.65 -6.34
N VAL A 253 3.23 1.87 -5.20
CA VAL A 253 2.71 1.44 -3.89
C VAL A 253 1.39 2.15 -3.59
N ARG A 254 1.34 3.47 -3.79
CA ARG A 254 0.11 4.25 -3.58
C ARG A 254 -1.03 3.79 -4.49
N ASP A 255 -0.75 3.53 -5.77
CA ASP A 255 -1.76 3.04 -6.72
C ASP A 255 -2.32 1.69 -6.27
N LEU A 256 -1.45 0.75 -5.82
CA LEU A 256 -1.87 -0.55 -5.30
C LEU A 256 -2.70 -0.42 -4.02
N GLU A 257 -2.29 0.45 -3.10
CA GLU A 257 -3.07 0.73 -1.88
C GLU A 257 -4.44 1.32 -2.20
N GLU A 258 -4.51 2.24 -3.17
CA GLU A 258 -5.76 2.84 -3.61
C GLU A 258 -6.68 1.82 -4.31
N GLU A 259 -6.15 0.97 -5.19
CA GLU A 259 -6.90 -0.12 -5.82
C GLU A 259 -7.42 -1.12 -4.77
N GLN A 260 -6.61 -1.49 -3.81
CA GLN A 260 -6.98 -2.39 -2.73
C GLN A 260 -8.06 -1.77 -1.82
N ALA A 261 -7.91 -0.48 -1.48
CA ALA A 261 -8.91 0.25 -0.72
C ALA A 261 -10.25 0.38 -1.47
N LYS A 262 -10.22 0.64 -2.78
CA LYS A 262 -11.42 0.67 -3.63
C LYS A 262 -12.12 -0.68 -3.68
N ALA A 263 -11.37 -1.76 -3.92
CA ALA A 263 -11.94 -3.12 -3.96
C ALA A 263 -12.59 -3.48 -2.62
N ARG A 264 -11.94 -3.15 -1.50
CA ARG A 264 -12.48 -3.38 -0.16
C ARG A 264 -13.73 -2.56 0.11
N ALA A 265 -13.73 -1.27 -0.24
CA ALA A 265 -14.88 -0.39 -0.07
C ALA A 265 -16.09 -0.87 -0.89
N ILE A 266 -15.88 -1.36 -2.11
CA ILE A 266 -16.94 -1.95 -2.93
C ILE A 266 -17.54 -3.17 -2.22
N LEU A 267 -16.72 -4.11 -1.77
CA LEU A 267 -17.18 -5.31 -1.08
C LEU A 267 -17.93 -4.97 0.22
N GLU A 268 -17.45 -3.98 0.99
CA GLU A 268 -18.09 -3.57 2.25
C GLU A 268 -19.41 -2.81 2.02
N SER A 269 -19.56 -2.09 0.90
CA SER A 269 -20.80 -1.35 0.57
C SER A 269 -21.88 -2.20 -0.10
N MET A 270 -21.57 -3.44 -0.51
CA MET A 270 -22.55 -4.33 -1.12
C MET A 270 -23.60 -4.76 -0.10
N VAL A 271 -24.87 -4.74 -0.52
CA VAL A 271 -26.00 -5.25 0.26
C VAL A 271 -25.98 -6.78 0.30
N GLU A 272 -25.54 -7.40 -0.80
CA GLU A 272 -25.37 -8.86 -0.87
C GLU A 272 -24.25 -9.31 0.08
N GLY A 273 -24.48 -10.42 0.75
CA GLY A 273 -23.47 -11.08 1.53
C GLY A 273 -22.44 -11.76 0.65
N VAL A 274 -21.17 -11.45 0.84
CA VAL A 274 -20.06 -12.12 0.16
C VAL A 274 -19.20 -12.83 1.18
N VAL A 275 -18.98 -14.14 0.98
CA VAL A 275 -18.07 -14.96 1.79
C VAL A 275 -17.16 -15.72 0.86
N ALA A 276 -15.84 -15.57 1.06
CA ALA A 276 -14.83 -16.36 0.37
C ALA A 276 -14.07 -17.22 1.36
N VAL A 277 -13.77 -18.45 0.96
CA VAL A 277 -12.97 -19.41 1.75
C VAL A 277 -11.78 -19.93 0.95
N ASP A 278 -10.73 -20.30 1.66
CA ASP A 278 -9.56 -20.99 1.10
C ASP A 278 -9.82 -22.50 0.87
N GLY A 279 -8.82 -23.23 0.41
CA GLY A 279 -8.89 -24.68 0.21
C GLY A 279 -9.06 -25.48 1.50
N HIS A 280 -8.82 -24.88 2.66
CA HIS A 280 -8.94 -25.49 3.98
C HIS A 280 -10.24 -25.09 4.72
N ASP A 281 -11.19 -24.47 4.01
CA ASP A 281 -12.48 -24.00 4.54
C ASP A 281 -12.37 -22.86 5.56
N HIS A 282 -11.24 -22.10 5.60
CA HIS A 282 -11.13 -20.90 6.41
C HIS A 282 -11.64 -19.69 5.62
N ILE A 283 -12.34 -18.82 6.32
CA ILE A 283 -12.87 -17.57 5.73
C ILE A 283 -11.72 -16.62 5.43
N VAL A 284 -11.57 -16.28 4.15
CA VAL A 284 -10.58 -15.30 3.66
C VAL A 284 -11.19 -13.90 3.62
N VAL A 285 -12.45 -13.81 3.19
CA VAL A 285 -13.20 -12.55 3.09
C VAL A 285 -14.63 -12.77 3.55
N MET A 286 -15.14 -11.82 4.33
CA MET A 286 -16.55 -11.71 4.69
C MET A 286 -16.91 -10.24 4.76
N ASN A 287 -17.82 -9.79 3.86
CA ASN A 287 -18.26 -8.40 3.82
C ASN A 287 -19.35 -8.11 4.88
N GLU A 288 -19.73 -6.83 5.02
CA GLU A 288 -20.73 -6.39 5.99
C GLU A 288 -22.13 -6.94 5.68
N GLY A 289 -22.48 -7.13 4.39
CA GLY A 289 -23.74 -7.77 3.98
C GLY A 289 -23.86 -9.18 4.55
N ALA A 290 -22.81 -10.01 4.47
CA ALA A 290 -22.79 -11.35 5.04
C ALA A 290 -22.87 -11.33 6.57
N ARG A 291 -22.18 -10.41 7.24
CA ARG A 291 -22.27 -10.24 8.71
C ARG A 291 -23.69 -9.92 9.15
N THR A 292 -24.36 -9.05 8.41
CA THR A 292 -25.76 -8.65 8.66
C THR A 292 -26.73 -9.82 8.44
N ILE A 293 -26.55 -10.61 7.35
CA ILE A 293 -27.40 -11.77 7.05
C ILE A 293 -27.32 -12.80 8.18
N PHE A 294 -26.11 -13.08 8.68
CA PHE A 294 -25.90 -14.07 9.74
C PHE A 294 -25.97 -13.47 11.17
N ALA A 295 -26.28 -12.18 11.31
CA ALA A 295 -26.31 -11.46 12.58
C ALA A 295 -25.01 -11.64 13.41
N LEU A 296 -23.87 -11.63 12.73
CA LEU A 296 -22.56 -11.73 13.34
C LEU A 296 -22.14 -10.31 13.78
N GLY A 297 -21.86 -10.15 15.07
CA GLY A 297 -21.33 -8.88 15.59
C GLY A 297 -19.95 -8.56 15.03
N ALA A 298 -19.29 -7.54 15.59
CA ALA A 298 -17.96 -7.05 15.15
C ALA A 298 -16.80 -8.05 15.30
N ALA A 299 -17.06 -9.30 15.64
CA ALA A 299 -16.05 -10.34 15.77
C ALA A 299 -15.42 -10.68 14.42
N ARG A 300 -14.10 -10.74 14.38
CA ARG A 300 -13.35 -11.08 13.18
C ARG A 300 -13.65 -12.52 12.77
N ALA A 301 -14.16 -12.69 11.55
CA ALA A 301 -14.50 -13.99 10.97
C ALA A 301 -13.34 -14.57 10.14
N GLU A 302 -12.48 -13.72 9.62
CA GLU A 302 -11.35 -14.10 8.76
C GLU A 302 -10.34 -14.97 9.52
N GLY A 303 -9.87 -16.02 8.87
CA GLY A 303 -8.96 -17.02 9.42
C GLY A 303 -9.64 -18.12 10.25
N LYS A 304 -10.96 -18.04 10.48
CA LYS A 304 -11.72 -19.10 11.17
C LYS A 304 -12.40 -20.03 10.17
N SER A 305 -12.71 -21.25 10.63
CA SER A 305 -13.46 -22.19 9.81
C SER A 305 -14.86 -21.69 9.51
N PHE A 306 -15.32 -21.90 8.28
CA PHE A 306 -16.67 -21.53 7.83
C PHE A 306 -17.75 -22.08 8.76
N LEU A 307 -17.67 -23.36 9.13
CA LEU A 307 -18.67 -23.99 10.00
C LEU A 307 -18.62 -23.49 11.46
N GLU A 308 -17.48 -23.02 11.92
CA GLU A 308 -17.38 -22.40 13.25
C GLU A 308 -18.17 -21.09 13.32
N VAL A 309 -18.09 -20.28 12.26
CA VAL A 309 -18.71 -18.96 12.19
C VAL A 309 -20.16 -19.02 11.75
N ILE A 310 -20.48 -19.69 10.63
CA ILE A 310 -21.81 -19.65 10.00
C ILE A 310 -22.72 -20.79 10.49
N ARG A 311 -22.17 -21.90 10.93
CA ARG A 311 -22.89 -23.07 11.53
C ARG A 311 -24.09 -23.57 10.69
N ASN A 312 -23.98 -23.49 9.37
CA ASN A 312 -25.00 -23.96 8.45
C ASN A 312 -24.43 -25.01 7.49
N VAL A 313 -24.92 -26.23 7.60
CA VAL A 313 -24.44 -27.39 6.84
C VAL A 313 -24.84 -27.31 5.36
N ASP A 314 -25.99 -26.73 5.04
CA ASP A 314 -26.45 -26.64 3.66
C ASP A 314 -25.62 -25.62 2.87
N LEU A 315 -25.29 -24.47 3.47
CA LEU A 315 -24.35 -23.52 2.89
C LEU A 315 -22.95 -24.12 2.73
N TYR A 316 -22.49 -24.86 3.71
CA TYR A 316 -21.20 -25.55 3.64
C TYR A 316 -21.16 -26.59 2.51
N ARG A 317 -22.27 -27.34 2.30
CA ARG A 317 -22.39 -28.28 1.17
C ARG A 317 -22.28 -27.56 -0.17
N ILE A 318 -22.94 -26.41 -0.34
CA ILE A 318 -22.85 -25.62 -1.56
C ILE A 318 -21.42 -25.17 -1.83
N PHE A 319 -20.68 -24.73 -0.80
CA PHE A 319 -19.27 -24.42 -0.92
C PHE A 319 -18.46 -25.60 -1.46
N ARG A 320 -18.66 -26.77 -0.85
CA ARG A 320 -17.93 -27.98 -1.26
C ARG A 320 -18.26 -28.41 -2.69
N GLU A 321 -19.53 -28.34 -3.06
CA GLU A 321 -19.98 -28.67 -4.41
C GLU A 321 -19.38 -27.71 -5.46
N SER A 322 -19.29 -26.41 -5.17
CA SER A 322 -18.73 -25.44 -6.10
C SER A 322 -17.23 -25.64 -6.37
N ARG A 323 -16.46 -26.22 -5.42
CA ARG A 323 -15.03 -26.50 -5.62
C ARG A 323 -14.74 -27.72 -6.50
N VAL A 324 -15.66 -28.66 -6.58
CA VAL A 324 -15.50 -29.93 -7.32
C VAL A 324 -15.97 -29.80 -8.78
N GLY A 325 -16.73 -28.73 -9.11
CA GLY A 325 -17.26 -28.47 -10.44
C GLY A 325 -16.20 -27.98 -11.45
N THR A 326 -16.63 -27.78 -12.70
CA THR A 326 -15.80 -27.12 -13.72
C THR A 326 -15.51 -25.68 -13.30
N PRO A 327 -14.37 -25.08 -13.73
CA PRO A 327 -13.95 -23.74 -13.31
C PRO A 327 -14.99 -22.62 -13.47
N ASP A 328 -15.95 -22.81 -14.37
CA ASP A 328 -17.03 -21.85 -14.68
C ASP A 328 -18.40 -22.26 -14.11
N ALA A 329 -18.46 -23.34 -13.32
CA ALA A 329 -19.74 -23.82 -12.78
C ALA A 329 -20.16 -23.01 -11.55
N VAL A 330 -21.16 -22.15 -11.72
CA VAL A 330 -21.83 -21.47 -10.62
C VAL A 330 -22.94 -22.38 -10.08
N VAL A 331 -22.85 -22.75 -8.81
CA VAL A 331 -23.90 -23.50 -8.11
C VAL A 331 -24.88 -22.50 -7.53
N GLY A 332 -26.06 -22.38 -8.13
CA GLY A 332 -27.16 -21.53 -7.63
C GLY A 332 -28.21 -22.35 -6.88
N ARG A 333 -28.53 -21.98 -5.64
CA ARG A 333 -29.58 -22.61 -4.83
C ARG A 333 -30.32 -21.61 -3.98
N GLN A 334 -31.59 -21.89 -3.74
CA GLN A 334 -32.38 -21.15 -2.76
C GLN A 334 -32.46 -21.94 -1.45
N LEU A 335 -32.14 -21.25 -0.35
CA LEU A 335 -32.15 -21.82 1.00
C LEU A 335 -33.00 -20.96 1.94
N ARG A 336 -33.69 -21.64 2.86
CA ARG A 336 -34.36 -20.97 3.97
C ARG A 336 -33.51 -21.11 5.23
N LEU A 337 -33.09 -19.98 5.78
CA LEU A 337 -32.45 -19.91 7.10
C LEU A 337 -33.54 -19.76 8.15
N SER A 338 -33.45 -20.58 9.21
CA SER A 338 -34.38 -20.52 10.36
C SER A 338 -33.79 -19.76 11.54
N THR A 339 -32.47 -19.59 11.56
CA THR A 339 -31.70 -18.95 12.64
C THR A 339 -30.59 -18.08 12.07
N PRO A 340 -30.24 -16.92 12.66
CA PRO A 340 -30.85 -16.31 13.86
C PRO A 340 -32.21 -15.64 13.57
N VAL A 341 -32.49 -15.31 12.31
CA VAL A 341 -33.75 -14.75 11.82
C VAL A 341 -34.17 -15.54 10.60
N GLU A 342 -35.48 -15.82 10.46
CA GLU A 342 -35.99 -16.51 9.28
C GLU A 342 -35.76 -15.65 8.03
N ARG A 343 -34.96 -16.18 7.10
CA ARG A 343 -34.63 -15.52 5.83
C ARG A 343 -34.68 -16.52 4.69
N VAL A 344 -35.01 -16.05 3.51
CA VAL A 344 -34.90 -16.81 2.26
C VAL A 344 -33.73 -16.23 1.48
N LEU A 345 -32.67 -17.03 1.35
CA LEU A 345 -31.47 -16.61 0.62
C LEU A 345 -31.44 -17.29 -0.75
N GLU A 346 -31.08 -16.52 -1.76
CA GLU A 346 -30.59 -17.02 -3.02
C GLU A 346 -29.07 -17.03 -2.98
N VAL A 347 -28.48 -18.21 -3.12
CA VAL A 347 -27.07 -18.47 -2.89
C VAL A 347 -26.41 -18.85 -4.20
N HIS A 348 -25.36 -18.13 -4.59
CA HIS A 348 -24.52 -18.46 -5.73
C HIS A 348 -23.09 -18.70 -5.26
N ALA A 349 -22.54 -19.87 -5.55
CA ALA A 349 -21.18 -20.21 -5.20
C ALA A 349 -20.37 -20.59 -6.44
N ALA A 350 -19.14 -20.11 -6.51
CA ALA A 350 -18.21 -20.37 -7.59
C ALA A 350 -16.82 -20.70 -7.04
N PRO A 351 -16.00 -21.49 -7.77
CA PRO A 351 -14.63 -21.74 -7.37
C PRO A 351 -13.79 -20.47 -7.45
N LEU A 352 -12.91 -20.27 -6.47
CA LEU A 352 -11.98 -19.15 -6.38
C LEU A 352 -10.55 -19.68 -6.45
N ARG A 353 -9.78 -19.28 -7.46
CA ARG A 353 -8.36 -19.61 -7.55
C ARG A 353 -7.56 -18.63 -6.72
N LEU A 354 -6.85 -19.15 -5.74
CA LEU A 354 -5.92 -18.41 -4.90
C LEU A 354 -4.49 -18.59 -5.38
N ALA A 355 -3.55 -17.83 -4.84
CA ALA A 355 -2.13 -17.97 -5.16
C ALA A 355 -1.62 -19.38 -4.82
N GLY A 356 -0.85 -20.03 -5.72
CA GLY A 356 -0.26 -21.36 -5.47
C GLY A 356 -1.13 -22.54 -5.90
N ASP A 357 -2.05 -22.38 -6.88
CA ASP A 357 -2.94 -23.44 -7.41
C ASP A 357 -3.98 -23.97 -6.39
N GLU A 358 -4.13 -23.30 -5.26
CA GLU A 358 -5.14 -23.62 -4.26
C GLU A 358 -6.53 -23.18 -4.72
N VAL A 359 -7.50 -24.09 -4.68
CA VAL A 359 -8.89 -23.82 -5.07
C VAL A 359 -9.73 -23.60 -3.82
N GLY A 360 -10.04 -22.35 -3.53
CA GLY A 360 -11.07 -21.96 -2.59
C GLY A 360 -12.45 -21.85 -3.26
N ALA A 361 -13.37 -21.15 -2.61
CA ALA A 361 -14.67 -20.82 -3.21
C ALA A 361 -15.16 -19.45 -2.71
N VAL A 362 -15.91 -18.76 -3.55
CA VAL A 362 -16.65 -17.55 -3.19
C VAL A 362 -18.14 -17.81 -3.26
N MET A 363 -18.87 -17.31 -2.27
CA MET A 363 -20.32 -17.41 -2.19
C MET A 363 -20.92 -16.01 -2.09
N VAL A 364 -21.92 -15.75 -2.91
CA VAL A 364 -22.76 -14.55 -2.88
C VAL A 364 -24.14 -14.93 -2.36
N LEU A 365 -24.61 -14.19 -1.37
CA LEU A 365 -25.85 -14.41 -0.65
C LEU A 365 -26.79 -13.23 -0.90
N HIS A 366 -27.89 -13.47 -1.58
CA HIS A 366 -28.92 -12.48 -1.82
C HIS A 366 -30.11 -12.76 -0.93
N ASP A 367 -30.49 -11.81 -0.05
CA ASP A 367 -31.67 -11.94 0.80
C ASP A 367 -32.92 -11.57 -0.01
N VAL A 368 -33.69 -12.58 -0.39
CA VAL A 368 -34.94 -12.45 -1.16
C VAL A 368 -36.19 -12.59 -0.29
N THR A 369 -36.07 -12.47 1.02
CA THR A 369 -37.16 -12.71 1.98
C THR A 369 -38.36 -11.83 1.68
N GLU A 370 -38.19 -10.53 1.57
CA GLU A 370 -39.27 -9.59 1.28
C GLU A 370 -39.86 -9.80 -0.15
N LEU A 371 -38.97 -10.06 -1.12
CA LEU A 371 -39.45 -10.36 -2.49
C LEU A 371 -40.36 -11.60 -2.51
N ARG A 372 -39.94 -12.67 -1.85
CA ARG A 372 -40.73 -13.91 -1.77
C ARG A 372 -42.02 -13.74 -0.96
N ARG A 373 -41.95 -12.92 0.08
CA ARG A 373 -43.15 -12.56 0.86
C ARG A 373 -44.16 -11.82 -0.03
N LEU A 374 -43.72 -10.85 -0.78
CA LEU A 374 -44.58 -10.08 -1.70
C LEU A 374 -45.14 -10.96 -2.81
N GLU A 375 -44.33 -11.84 -3.41
CA GLU A 375 -44.77 -12.81 -4.42
C GLU A 375 -45.85 -13.76 -3.85
N ARG A 376 -45.64 -14.26 -2.64
CA ARG A 376 -46.63 -15.13 -1.97
C ARG A 376 -47.93 -14.38 -1.73
N VAL A 377 -47.89 -13.19 -1.15
CA VAL A 377 -49.08 -12.36 -0.93
C VAL A 377 -49.82 -12.09 -2.23
N ARG A 378 -49.09 -11.80 -3.31
CA ARG A 378 -49.71 -11.61 -4.64
C ARG A 378 -50.36 -12.88 -5.18
N THR A 379 -49.71 -14.03 -5.06
CA THR A 379 -50.23 -15.32 -5.54
C THR A 379 -51.48 -15.73 -4.75
N GLU A 380 -51.43 -15.60 -3.42
CA GLU A 380 -52.57 -15.85 -2.53
C GLU A 380 -53.75 -14.90 -2.84
N PHE A 381 -53.46 -13.63 -3.14
CA PHE A 381 -54.46 -12.65 -3.54
C PHE A 381 -55.20 -13.10 -4.83
N VAL A 382 -54.45 -13.44 -5.90
CA VAL A 382 -55.05 -13.90 -7.17
C VAL A 382 -55.85 -15.17 -6.98
N ALA A 383 -55.36 -16.12 -6.20
CA ALA A 383 -56.08 -17.35 -5.89
C ALA A 383 -57.38 -17.08 -5.14
N ASN A 384 -57.35 -16.21 -4.13
CA ASN A 384 -58.54 -15.84 -3.33
C ASN A 384 -59.58 -15.09 -4.16
N VAL A 385 -59.16 -14.13 -5.02
CA VAL A 385 -60.05 -13.44 -5.97
C VAL A 385 -60.77 -14.45 -6.86
N SER A 386 -59.99 -15.36 -7.47
CA SER A 386 -60.56 -16.38 -8.36
C SER A 386 -61.61 -17.25 -7.65
N HIS A 387 -61.35 -17.65 -6.41
CA HIS A 387 -62.26 -18.45 -5.60
C HIS A 387 -63.55 -17.69 -5.22
N GLU A 388 -63.41 -16.43 -4.76
CA GLU A 388 -64.54 -15.61 -4.32
C GLU A 388 -65.45 -15.15 -5.52
N LEU A 389 -64.90 -15.06 -6.73
CA LEU A 389 -65.67 -14.82 -7.96
C LEU A 389 -66.34 -16.07 -8.45
N ARG A 390 -65.70 -17.25 -8.44
CA ARG A 390 -66.25 -18.51 -8.99
C ARG A 390 -67.48 -18.99 -8.24
N THR A 391 -67.47 -18.89 -6.90
CA THR A 391 -68.58 -19.40 -6.07
C THR A 391 -69.94 -18.77 -6.41
N PRO A 392 -70.10 -17.41 -6.37
CA PRO A 392 -71.37 -16.79 -6.73
C PRO A 392 -71.72 -17.00 -8.20
N LEU A 393 -70.72 -17.02 -9.11
CA LEU A 393 -70.93 -17.24 -10.53
C LEU A 393 -71.53 -18.65 -10.80
N THR A 394 -70.95 -19.69 -10.15
CA THR A 394 -71.49 -21.07 -10.26
C THR A 394 -72.89 -21.18 -9.69
N ALA A 395 -73.18 -20.48 -8.55
CA ALA A 395 -74.49 -20.45 -7.97
C ALA A 395 -75.51 -19.80 -8.92
N ILE A 396 -75.18 -18.61 -9.46
CA ILE A 396 -76.04 -17.92 -10.45
C ILE A 396 -76.36 -18.85 -11.65
N HIS A 397 -75.27 -19.43 -12.22
CA HIS A 397 -75.40 -20.35 -13.36
C HIS A 397 -76.30 -21.53 -13.03
N GLY A 398 -76.09 -22.21 -11.88
CA GLY A 398 -76.89 -23.35 -11.48
C GLY A 398 -78.38 -23.03 -11.25
N TYR A 399 -78.70 -21.88 -10.63
CA TYR A 399 -80.08 -21.44 -10.44
C TYR A 399 -80.74 -21.07 -11.76
N LEU A 400 -80.01 -20.41 -12.68
CA LEU A 400 -80.55 -20.13 -14.04
C LEU A 400 -80.74 -21.40 -14.86
N GLU A 401 -79.85 -22.37 -14.79
CA GLU A 401 -79.98 -23.67 -15.41
C GLU A 401 -81.22 -24.42 -14.89
N THR A 402 -81.45 -24.41 -13.58
CA THR A 402 -82.59 -25.00 -12.92
C THR A 402 -83.91 -24.35 -13.40
N LEU A 403 -83.90 -23.03 -13.51
CA LEU A 403 -85.07 -22.30 -14.05
C LEU A 403 -85.36 -22.65 -15.50
N LEU A 404 -84.36 -22.70 -16.36
CA LEU A 404 -84.47 -23.06 -17.76
C LEU A 404 -84.85 -24.54 -17.95
N GLY A 405 -84.48 -25.42 -17.00
CA GLY A 405 -84.77 -26.83 -16.98
C GLY A 405 -86.20 -27.21 -16.56
N GLY A 406 -87.08 -26.20 -16.36
CA GLY A 406 -88.52 -26.43 -16.06
C GLY A 406 -89.05 -25.80 -14.78
N ALA A 407 -88.13 -25.32 -13.86
CA ALA A 407 -88.59 -24.70 -12.62
C ALA A 407 -89.30 -23.34 -12.82
N LEU A 408 -89.34 -22.79 -14.04
CA LEU A 408 -90.11 -21.61 -14.43
C LEU A 408 -91.63 -21.86 -14.39
N GLU A 409 -92.07 -23.11 -14.52
CA GLU A 409 -93.48 -23.48 -14.49
C GLU A 409 -94.05 -23.48 -13.06
N GLU A 410 -93.21 -23.43 -12.02
CA GLU A 410 -93.58 -23.36 -10.62
C GLU A 410 -93.34 -21.94 -10.04
N PRO A 411 -94.34 -21.04 -9.96
CA PRO A 411 -94.12 -19.63 -9.67
C PRO A 411 -93.42 -19.35 -8.37
N GLU A 412 -93.65 -20.12 -7.31
CA GLU A 412 -93.00 -19.93 -6.00
C GLU A 412 -91.51 -20.31 -6.04
N HIS A 413 -91.18 -21.41 -6.70
CA HIS A 413 -89.81 -21.86 -6.87
C HIS A 413 -89.03 -20.94 -7.84
N ALA A 414 -89.66 -20.53 -8.93
CA ALA A 414 -89.05 -19.58 -9.86
C ALA A 414 -88.67 -18.26 -9.19
N ARG A 415 -89.56 -17.68 -8.42
CA ARG A 415 -89.30 -16.44 -7.69
C ARG A 415 -88.14 -16.60 -6.71
N LYS A 416 -88.13 -17.66 -5.91
CA LYS A 416 -87.10 -17.97 -4.97
C LYS A 416 -85.70 -18.11 -5.64
N PHE A 417 -85.63 -18.82 -6.75
CA PHE A 417 -84.36 -18.99 -7.48
C PHE A 417 -83.89 -17.69 -8.11
N LEU A 418 -84.78 -16.87 -8.68
CA LEU A 418 -84.47 -15.54 -9.16
C LEU A 418 -83.97 -14.62 -8.04
N GLU A 419 -84.57 -14.62 -6.85
CA GLU A 419 -84.17 -13.85 -5.71
C GLU A 419 -82.75 -14.27 -5.19
N ILE A 420 -82.45 -15.60 -5.27
CA ILE A 420 -81.09 -16.09 -4.88
C ILE A 420 -80.07 -15.67 -5.93
N ALA A 421 -80.36 -15.85 -7.22
CA ALA A 421 -79.52 -15.44 -8.32
C ALA A 421 -79.23 -13.92 -8.27
N PHE A 422 -80.27 -13.12 -8.02
CA PHE A 422 -80.15 -11.67 -7.86
C PHE A 422 -79.23 -11.28 -6.68
N ARG A 423 -79.42 -11.91 -5.51
CA ARG A 423 -78.50 -11.69 -4.33
C ARG A 423 -77.04 -12.03 -4.64
N HIS A 424 -76.82 -13.13 -5.40
CA HIS A 424 -75.47 -13.48 -5.79
C HIS A 424 -74.86 -12.47 -6.78
N THR A 425 -75.64 -11.91 -7.68
CA THR A 425 -75.28 -10.87 -8.64
C THR A 425 -74.90 -9.58 -7.92
N GLU A 426 -75.70 -9.11 -6.92
CA GLU A 426 -75.38 -7.95 -6.12
C GLU A 426 -74.13 -8.14 -5.29
N ARG A 427 -73.95 -9.35 -4.72
CA ARG A 427 -72.73 -9.69 -4.01
C ARG A 427 -71.51 -9.65 -4.93
N LEU A 428 -71.56 -10.15 -6.16
CA LEU A 428 -70.53 -10.13 -7.16
C LEU A 428 -70.17 -8.67 -7.52
N GLY A 429 -71.17 -7.82 -7.73
CA GLY A 429 -70.99 -6.40 -8.01
C GLY A 429 -70.26 -5.68 -6.90
N ARG A 430 -70.64 -5.93 -5.63
CA ARG A 430 -69.92 -5.38 -4.49
C ARG A 430 -68.47 -5.86 -4.40
N LEU A 431 -68.22 -7.15 -4.65
CA LEU A 431 -66.90 -7.73 -4.62
C LEU A 431 -65.97 -7.12 -5.68
N VAL A 432 -66.50 -6.89 -6.91
CA VAL A 432 -65.75 -6.22 -7.98
C VAL A 432 -65.45 -4.76 -7.64
N SER A 433 -66.45 -4.03 -7.07
CA SER A 433 -66.25 -2.65 -6.62
C SER A 433 -65.21 -2.57 -5.52
N ASP A 434 -65.29 -3.41 -4.48
CA ASP A 434 -64.34 -3.46 -3.36
C ASP A 434 -62.92 -3.77 -3.86
N LEU A 435 -62.79 -4.69 -4.84
CA LEU A 435 -61.52 -5.05 -5.43
C LEU A 435 -60.90 -3.90 -6.24
N THR A 436 -61.73 -3.19 -7.02
CA THR A 436 -61.29 -2.02 -7.80
C THR A 436 -60.87 -0.87 -6.89
N ASP A 437 -61.66 -0.59 -5.85
CA ASP A 437 -61.33 0.41 -4.85
C ASP A 437 -60.00 0.08 -4.14
N LEU A 438 -59.86 -1.14 -3.65
CA LEU A 438 -58.64 -1.59 -2.98
C LEU A 438 -57.40 -1.47 -3.90
N SER A 439 -57.52 -1.93 -5.16
CA SER A 439 -56.45 -1.83 -6.16
C SER A 439 -56.04 -0.37 -6.41
N ASN A 440 -57.01 0.53 -6.56
CA ASN A 440 -56.76 1.94 -6.80
C ASN A 440 -56.08 2.61 -5.59
N ILE A 441 -56.48 2.26 -4.36
CA ILE A 441 -55.91 2.78 -3.13
C ILE A 441 -54.44 2.31 -2.99
N GLU A 442 -54.17 1.01 -3.21
CA GLU A 442 -52.84 0.43 -3.10
C GLU A 442 -51.86 0.96 -4.13
N LEU A 443 -52.34 1.24 -5.35
CA LEU A 443 -51.53 1.85 -6.41
C LEU A 443 -51.28 3.36 -6.19
N GLY A 444 -51.82 3.94 -5.12
CA GLY A 444 -51.74 5.38 -4.87
C GLY A 444 -52.48 6.24 -5.88
N LYS A 445 -53.39 5.62 -6.67
CA LYS A 445 -54.16 6.31 -7.70
C LYS A 445 -55.36 7.08 -7.15
N VAL A 446 -55.72 6.87 -5.89
CA VAL A 446 -56.81 7.60 -5.24
C VAL A 446 -56.27 8.95 -4.77
N SER A 447 -56.57 10.01 -5.49
CA SER A 447 -56.37 11.37 -5.02
C SER A 447 -57.51 11.73 -4.04
N LEU A 448 -57.23 11.76 -2.73
CA LEU A 448 -58.19 12.18 -1.74
C LEU A 448 -58.46 13.71 -1.84
N ARG A 449 -59.72 14.09 -1.85
CA ARG A 449 -60.13 15.47 -1.73
C ARG A 449 -60.28 15.82 -0.25
N LEU A 450 -59.16 16.13 0.39
CA LEU A 450 -59.15 16.42 1.79
C LEU A 450 -59.68 17.84 2.07
N GLU A 451 -60.85 17.91 2.64
CA GLU A 451 -61.56 19.15 3.04
C GLU A 451 -61.95 19.12 4.51
N ALA A 452 -62.35 20.29 5.03
CA ALA A 452 -62.85 20.38 6.41
C ALA A 452 -64.29 19.78 6.47
N THR A 453 -64.35 18.52 6.87
CA THR A 453 -65.58 17.72 6.85
C THR A 453 -66.17 17.62 8.27
N PRO A 454 -67.39 18.11 8.48
CA PRO A 454 -68.13 17.89 9.75
C PRO A 454 -68.44 16.42 9.93
N LEU A 455 -68.01 15.81 11.01
CA LEU A 455 -68.15 14.38 11.28
C LEU A 455 -69.61 13.97 11.56
N ASP A 456 -70.35 14.82 12.24
CA ASP A 456 -71.78 14.63 12.57
C ASP A 456 -72.64 14.45 11.31
N GLU A 457 -72.45 15.29 10.29
CA GLU A 457 -73.15 15.17 9.02
C GLU A 457 -72.89 13.82 8.31
N VAL A 458 -71.63 13.37 8.30
CA VAL A 458 -71.25 12.10 7.66
C VAL A 458 -71.83 10.91 8.42
N VAL A 459 -71.70 10.94 9.75
CA VAL A 459 -72.25 9.91 10.64
C VAL A 459 -73.76 9.82 10.50
N ASP A 460 -74.50 10.95 10.50
CA ASP A 460 -75.97 10.94 10.33
C ASP A 460 -76.41 10.40 8.98
N SER A 461 -75.73 10.78 7.92
CA SER A 461 -75.95 10.25 6.56
C SER A 461 -75.77 8.73 6.52
N VAL A 462 -74.67 8.22 7.08
CA VAL A 462 -74.37 6.78 7.11
C VAL A 462 -75.38 6.01 7.95
N LEU A 463 -75.72 6.51 9.12
CA LEU A 463 -76.70 5.84 9.97
C LEU A 463 -78.07 5.83 9.36
N THR A 464 -78.49 6.88 8.65
CA THR A 464 -79.77 6.93 7.95
C THR A 464 -79.81 5.82 6.88
N MET A 465 -78.72 5.55 6.18
CA MET A 465 -78.63 4.48 5.18
C MET A 465 -78.69 3.08 5.80
N ILE A 466 -78.12 2.89 6.99
CA ILE A 466 -77.99 1.56 7.64
C ILE A 466 -79.19 1.26 8.54
N ARG A 467 -79.93 2.26 9.00
CA ARG A 467 -81.13 2.13 9.89
C ARG A 467 -82.11 1.06 9.49
N PRO A 468 -82.55 0.92 8.17
CA PRO A 468 -83.48 -0.12 7.78
C PRO A 468 -82.94 -1.52 8.05
N ARG A 469 -81.66 -1.70 7.83
CA ARG A 469 -80.98 -2.99 8.03
C ARG A 469 -80.79 -3.32 9.51
N ALA A 470 -80.40 -2.33 10.34
CA ALA A 470 -80.31 -2.48 11.76
C ALA A 470 -81.64 -2.79 12.40
N ALA A 471 -82.75 -2.13 11.96
CA ALA A 471 -84.09 -2.41 12.42
C ALA A 471 -84.55 -3.85 12.01
N GLY A 472 -84.25 -4.30 10.79
CA GLY A 472 -84.51 -5.68 10.36
C GLY A 472 -83.74 -6.74 11.14
N GLY A 473 -82.56 -6.38 11.75
CA GLY A 473 -81.78 -7.24 12.62
C GLY A 473 -82.03 -7.03 14.11
N GLU A 474 -82.98 -6.20 14.47
CA GLU A 474 -83.28 -5.78 15.89
C GLU A 474 -82.01 -5.26 16.63
N VAL A 475 -81.15 -4.52 15.92
CA VAL A 475 -79.92 -3.93 16.48
C VAL A 475 -80.11 -2.44 16.73
N ALA A 476 -79.87 -1.98 17.94
CA ALA A 476 -79.94 -0.56 18.33
C ALA A 476 -78.72 0.23 17.83
N LEU A 477 -78.96 1.36 17.14
CA LEU A 477 -77.92 2.29 16.72
C LEU A 477 -77.87 3.49 17.71
N SER A 478 -76.69 3.87 18.13
CA SER A 478 -76.48 5.04 19.01
C SER A 478 -75.29 5.89 18.53
N VAL A 479 -75.32 7.19 18.84
CA VAL A 479 -74.31 8.17 18.47
C VAL A 479 -73.88 8.91 19.73
N ASP A 480 -72.59 9.05 19.92
CA ASP A 480 -71.98 9.82 21.03
C ASP A 480 -70.89 10.73 20.45
N LEU A 481 -71.34 11.88 19.95
CA LEU A 481 -70.44 12.90 19.38
C LEU A 481 -70.50 14.17 20.19
N PRO A 482 -69.40 14.69 20.76
CA PRO A 482 -69.36 15.98 21.42
C PRO A 482 -69.75 17.12 20.48
N VAL A 483 -70.54 18.08 21.01
CA VAL A 483 -71.04 19.23 20.24
C VAL A 483 -69.93 20.16 19.75
N ASP A 484 -68.82 20.17 20.44
CA ASP A 484 -67.65 21.01 20.17
C ASP A 484 -66.54 20.29 19.38
N LEU A 485 -66.89 19.16 18.74
CA LEU A 485 -65.92 18.41 17.96
C LEU A 485 -65.47 19.20 16.71
N PRO A 486 -64.19 19.42 16.52
CA PRO A 486 -63.71 20.10 15.30
C PRO A 486 -63.97 19.28 14.05
N PRO A 487 -64.21 19.92 12.91
CA PRO A 487 -64.28 19.19 11.64
C PRO A 487 -62.96 18.44 11.38
N VAL A 488 -63.03 17.30 10.73
CA VAL A 488 -61.87 16.48 10.38
C VAL A 488 -61.42 16.83 8.97
N ARG A 489 -60.14 16.74 8.74
CA ARG A 489 -59.56 16.88 7.41
C ARG A 489 -59.68 15.55 6.65
N ALA A 490 -60.74 15.37 5.90
CA ALA A 490 -61.06 14.11 5.27
C ALA A 490 -61.74 14.32 3.91
N ASP A 491 -61.66 13.28 3.05
CA ASP A 491 -62.50 13.14 1.88
C ASP A 491 -63.87 12.58 2.34
N ARG A 492 -64.95 13.36 2.15
CA ARG A 492 -66.30 13.07 2.64
C ARG A 492 -66.81 11.69 2.20
N ASP A 493 -66.62 11.35 0.94
CA ASP A 493 -67.10 10.08 0.37
C ASP A 493 -66.33 8.89 0.93
N ARG A 494 -65.02 9.04 1.04
CA ARG A 494 -64.16 7.98 1.59
C ARG A 494 -64.34 7.81 3.11
N LEU A 495 -64.57 8.89 3.84
CA LEU A 495 -64.94 8.84 5.27
C LEU A 495 -66.29 8.12 5.46
N ALA A 496 -67.30 8.43 4.62
CA ALA A 496 -68.54 7.72 4.63
C ALA A 496 -68.36 6.21 4.32
N GLN A 497 -67.49 5.86 3.37
CA GLN A 497 -67.12 4.46 3.05
C GLN A 497 -66.48 3.74 4.25
N ILE A 498 -65.58 4.39 5.00
CA ILE A 498 -65.00 3.85 6.24
C ILE A 498 -66.10 3.53 7.22
N LEU A 499 -66.99 4.50 7.51
CA LEU A 499 -68.06 4.36 8.49
C LEU A 499 -69.08 3.31 8.06
N ILE A 500 -69.48 3.28 6.78
CA ILE A 500 -70.38 2.25 6.25
C ILE A 500 -69.80 0.86 6.50
N ASN A 501 -68.50 0.62 6.14
CA ASN A 501 -67.88 -0.66 6.35
C ASN A 501 -67.84 -1.09 7.81
N LEU A 502 -67.55 -0.15 8.74
CA LEU A 502 -67.47 -0.45 10.15
C LEU A 502 -68.85 -0.66 10.79
N VAL A 503 -69.82 0.20 10.50
CA VAL A 503 -71.19 0.12 11.08
C VAL A 503 -71.92 -1.08 10.49
N ASP A 504 -71.80 -1.36 9.18
CA ASP A 504 -72.42 -2.53 8.55
C ASP A 504 -71.86 -3.84 9.11
N ASN A 505 -70.53 -3.88 9.38
CA ASN A 505 -69.96 -5.03 10.07
C ASN A 505 -70.50 -5.16 11.50
N GLY A 506 -70.58 -4.07 12.26
CA GLY A 506 -71.17 -4.07 13.58
C GLY A 506 -72.59 -4.63 13.59
N VAL A 507 -73.45 -4.19 12.64
CA VAL A 507 -74.85 -4.67 12.53
C VAL A 507 -74.88 -6.15 12.11
N LYS A 508 -74.05 -6.60 11.18
CA LYS A 508 -73.99 -7.99 10.72
C LYS A 508 -73.61 -9.00 11.79
N TYR A 509 -72.69 -8.64 12.68
CA TYR A 509 -72.15 -9.57 13.65
C TYR A 509 -72.74 -9.40 15.04
N THR A 510 -73.67 -8.46 15.24
CA THR A 510 -74.42 -8.26 16.46
C THR A 510 -75.73 -9.04 16.46
N PRO A 511 -76.01 -9.90 17.45
CA PRO A 511 -77.29 -10.58 17.59
C PRO A 511 -78.45 -9.60 17.85
N ALA A 512 -79.68 -10.06 17.60
CA ALA A 512 -80.93 -9.33 17.91
C ALA A 512 -80.91 -8.88 19.39
N GLY A 513 -81.33 -7.63 19.64
CA GLY A 513 -81.31 -6.99 20.96
C GLY A 513 -79.95 -6.34 21.32
N GLY A 514 -78.91 -6.47 20.44
CA GLY A 514 -77.62 -5.83 20.66
C GLY A 514 -77.57 -4.37 20.22
N ARG A 515 -76.40 -3.77 20.32
CA ARG A 515 -76.18 -2.34 20.04
C ARG A 515 -74.92 -2.13 19.20
N VAL A 516 -74.97 -1.14 18.30
CA VAL A 516 -73.82 -0.56 17.61
C VAL A 516 -73.78 0.94 17.91
N ALA A 517 -72.65 1.43 18.38
CA ALA A 517 -72.45 2.84 18.75
C ALA A 517 -71.31 3.44 17.92
N VAL A 518 -71.54 4.64 17.40
CA VAL A 518 -70.50 5.50 16.82
C VAL A 518 -70.16 6.59 17.81
N SER A 519 -68.90 6.71 18.15
CA SER A 519 -68.39 7.74 19.09
C SER A 519 -67.23 8.50 18.49
N ALA A 520 -66.99 9.71 18.92
CA ALA A 520 -65.77 10.42 18.59
C ALA A 520 -65.28 11.25 19.75
N ARG A 521 -63.97 11.46 19.83
CA ARG A 521 -63.35 12.31 20.82
C ARG A 521 -62.16 13.07 20.25
N ARG A 522 -61.92 14.21 20.75
CA ARG A 522 -60.69 14.94 20.46
C ARG A 522 -59.55 14.41 21.33
N VAL A 523 -58.53 13.81 20.70
CA VAL A 523 -57.35 13.24 21.38
C VAL A 523 -56.30 14.33 21.61
N SER A 524 -56.14 15.21 20.61
CA SER A 524 -55.23 16.36 20.70
C SER A 524 -55.80 17.53 19.87
N PRO A 525 -55.22 18.73 19.92
CA PRO A 525 -55.63 19.84 19.06
C PRO A 525 -55.59 19.52 17.55
N ALA A 526 -54.81 18.55 17.14
CA ALA A 526 -54.57 18.17 15.74
C ALA A 526 -55.23 16.83 15.35
N LEU A 527 -55.85 16.09 16.29
CA LEU A 527 -56.27 14.72 16.08
C LEU A 527 -57.64 14.42 16.69
N VAL A 528 -58.54 13.85 15.88
CA VAL A 528 -59.84 13.34 16.30
C VAL A 528 -59.80 11.84 16.18
N GLU A 529 -60.24 11.11 17.18
CA GLU A 529 -60.44 9.66 17.18
C GLU A 529 -61.94 9.36 17.02
N VAL A 530 -62.24 8.49 16.05
CA VAL A 530 -63.56 7.99 15.80
C VAL A 530 -63.62 6.51 16.17
N GLY A 531 -64.61 6.11 16.94
CA GLY A 531 -64.80 4.72 17.36
C GLY A 531 -66.13 4.17 16.92
N VAL A 532 -66.12 2.96 16.42
CA VAL A 532 -67.35 2.15 16.15
C VAL A 532 -67.29 0.94 17.07
N SER A 533 -68.26 0.80 17.95
CA SER A 533 -68.33 -0.32 18.90
C SER A 533 -69.62 -1.13 18.69
N ASP A 534 -69.52 -2.44 18.81
CA ASP A 534 -70.62 -3.36 18.78
C ASP A 534 -70.65 -4.28 20.01
N THR A 535 -71.83 -4.85 20.33
CA THR A 535 -72.00 -5.88 21.35
C THR A 535 -72.17 -7.27 20.73
N GLY A 536 -71.49 -7.52 19.62
CA GLY A 536 -71.58 -8.72 18.83
C GLY A 536 -70.79 -9.88 19.39
N VAL A 537 -70.56 -10.88 18.52
CA VAL A 537 -69.90 -12.14 18.88
C VAL A 537 -68.40 -11.96 19.23
N GLY A 538 -67.82 -10.82 18.88
CA GLY A 538 -66.39 -10.57 19.06
C GLY A 538 -65.47 -11.38 18.19
N ILE A 539 -64.15 -11.12 18.28
CA ILE A 539 -63.08 -11.72 17.47
C ILE A 539 -62.11 -12.43 18.40
N PRO A 540 -61.74 -13.70 18.13
CA PRO A 540 -60.73 -14.40 18.90
C PRO A 540 -59.34 -13.68 18.82
N PRO A 541 -58.54 -13.68 19.89
CA PRO A 541 -57.24 -13.03 19.90
C PRO A 541 -56.29 -13.51 18.82
N ALA A 542 -56.35 -14.78 18.43
CA ALA A 542 -55.51 -15.36 17.36
C ALA A 542 -55.82 -14.77 15.96
N ASP A 543 -57.05 -14.27 15.77
CA ASP A 543 -57.53 -13.76 14.47
C ASP A 543 -57.35 -12.23 14.37
N LEU A 544 -57.26 -11.50 15.50
CA LEU A 544 -57.12 -10.03 15.53
C LEU A 544 -56.03 -9.47 14.61
N PRO A 545 -54.81 -10.02 14.57
CA PRO A 545 -53.76 -9.50 13.69
C PRO A 545 -54.10 -9.63 12.21
N ARG A 546 -55.02 -10.56 11.86
CA ARG A 546 -55.35 -10.96 10.51
C ARG A 546 -56.63 -10.38 9.95
N VAL A 547 -57.52 -9.84 10.79
CA VAL A 547 -58.85 -9.36 10.34
C VAL A 547 -58.77 -8.20 9.34
N THR A 548 -57.64 -7.53 9.23
CA THR A 548 -57.37 -6.50 8.22
C THR A 548 -56.68 -7.05 6.96
N GLU A 549 -56.39 -8.38 6.92
CA GLU A 549 -55.87 -9.03 5.70
C GLU A 549 -56.97 -9.15 4.67
N ARG A 550 -56.61 -9.13 3.38
CA ARG A 550 -57.55 -9.27 2.26
C ARG A 550 -58.19 -10.65 2.26
N PHE A 551 -59.52 -10.71 2.11
CA PHE A 551 -60.33 -11.92 2.10
C PHE A 551 -60.31 -12.74 3.39
N TYR A 552 -59.72 -12.19 4.49
CA TYR A 552 -59.69 -12.88 5.75
C TYR A 552 -61.08 -12.85 6.44
N ARG A 553 -61.46 -13.97 7.03
CA ARG A 553 -62.74 -14.16 7.74
C ARG A 553 -62.52 -15.17 8.85
N VAL A 554 -62.99 -14.83 10.06
CA VAL A 554 -62.91 -15.69 11.26
C VAL A 554 -63.76 -16.94 11.06
N ASP A 555 -64.98 -16.80 10.54
CA ASP A 555 -65.89 -17.90 10.17
C ASP A 555 -66.34 -17.73 8.71
N ARG A 556 -65.82 -18.60 7.84
CA ARG A 556 -66.08 -18.55 6.40
C ARG A 556 -67.52 -18.93 6.04
N ALA A 557 -68.19 -19.83 6.81
CA ALA A 557 -69.55 -20.31 6.52
C ALA A 557 -70.57 -19.21 6.87
N ARG A 558 -70.59 -18.74 8.10
CA ARG A 558 -71.48 -17.70 8.60
C ARG A 558 -71.30 -16.36 7.86
N SER A 559 -70.08 -15.99 7.56
CA SER A 559 -69.79 -14.75 6.83
C SER A 559 -70.25 -14.80 5.36
N ARG A 560 -70.34 -16.00 4.73
CA ARG A 560 -70.92 -16.14 3.39
C ARG A 560 -72.40 -15.93 3.38
N GLU A 561 -73.14 -16.46 4.35
CA GLU A 561 -74.60 -16.26 4.49
C GLU A 561 -74.90 -14.76 4.75
N LEU A 562 -74.08 -14.04 5.50
CA LEU A 562 -74.27 -12.63 5.72
C LEU A 562 -73.72 -11.69 4.62
N GLY A 563 -73.25 -12.29 3.49
CA GLY A 563 -72.88 -11.54 2.29
C GLY A 563 -71.55 -10.73 2.41
N GLY A 564 -70.64 -11.09 3.34
CA GLY A 564 -69.35 -10.41 3.51
C GLY A 564 -68.40 -10.74 2.36
N THR A 565 -67.60 -9.75 1.93
CA THR A 565 -66.55 -9.92 0.91
C THR A 565 -65.17 -10.27 1.52
N GLY A 566 -64.98 -9.94 2.81
CA GLY A 566 -63.66 -10.03 3.49
C GLY A 566 -62.67 -8.95 3.05
N LEU A 567 -63.14 -7.93 2.33
CA LEU A 567 -62.33 -6.79 1.89
C LEU A 567 -62.59 -5.51 2.69
N GLY A 568 -63.76 -5.39 3.37
CA GLY A 568 -64.20 -4.17 4.00
C GLY A 568 -63.21 -3.62 5.05
N LEU A 569 -62.69 -4.45 5.98
CA LEU A 569 -61.68 -4.00 6.97
C LEU A 569 -60.32 -3.68 6.35
N ALA A 570 -59.95 -4.38 5.27
CA ALA A 570 -58.71 -4.04 4.50
C ALA A 570 -58.88 -2.67 3.84
N ILE A 571 -60.05 -2.38 3.23
CA ILE A 571 -60.33 -1.07 2.64
C ILE A 571 -60.32 0.01 3.71
N VAL A 572 -60.95 -0.21 4.89
CA VAL A 572 -60.93 0.71 6.01
C VAL A 572 -59.48 1.04 6.40
N LYS A 573 -58.63 0.03 6.62
CA LYS A 573 -57.22 0.23 6.98
C LYS A 573 -56.50 1.10 5.96
N HIS A 574 -56.60 0.80 4.67
CA HIS A 574 -55.94 1.56 3.63
C HIS A 574 -56.48 2.99 3.48
N LEU A 575 -57.80 3.20 3.61
CA LEU A 575 -58.38 4.53 3.58
C LEU A 575 -57.97 5.38 4.80
N VAL A 576 -57.94 4.81 5.99
CA VAL A 576 -57.49 5.50 7.21
C VAL A 576 -56.03 5.91 7.07
N LEU A 577 -55.14 5.00 6.61
CA LEU A 577 -53.75 5.30 6.35
C LEU A 577 -53.59 6.40 5.27
N ALA A 578 -54.37 6.36 4.20
CA ALA A 578 -54.33 7.39 3.16
C ALA A 578 -54.76 8.79 3.69
N HIS A 579 -55.62 8.86 4.71
CA HIS A 579 -55.98 10.10 5.42
C HIS A 579 -54.91 10.55 6.44
N GLY A 580 -53.81 9.77 6.60
CA GLY A 580 -52.76 10.05 7.61
C GLY A 580 -53.14 9.68 9.04
N GLY A 581 -54.11 8.76 9.19
CA GLY A 581 -54.59 8.25 10.47
C GLY A 581 -54.04 6.87 10.81
N GLU A 582 -54.40 6.37 12.00
CA GLU A 582 -54.06 5.03 12.50
C GLU A 582 -55.35 4.27 12.81
N LEU A 583 -55.35 2.95 12.66
CA LEU A 583 -56.45 2.04 12.92
C LEU A 583 -56.10 1.11 14.09
N ALA A 584 -56.97 1.03 15.10
CA ALA A 584 -56.86 0.10 16.22
C ALA A 584 -58.12 -0.72 16.37
N ILE A 585 -57.98 -2.03 16.64
CA ILE A 585 -59.10 -2.96 16.82
C ILE A 585 -58.94 -3.67 18.16
N GLU A 586 -59.92 -3.56 19.01
CA GLU A 586 -60.01 -4.27 20.29
C GLU A 586 -61.27 -5.15 20.26
N SER A 587 -61.13 -6.40 20.63
CA SER A 587 -62.30 -7.31 20.64
C SER A 587 -62.11 -8.42 21.66
N GLN A 588 -63.20 -8.86 22.23
CA GLN A 588 -63.28 -10.00 23.13
C GLN A 588 -64.43 -10.92 22.70
N PRO A 589 -64.24 -12.22 22.54
CA PRO A 589 -65.31 -13.17 22.21
C PRO A 589 -66.47 -13.05 23.20
N GLY A 590 -67.70 -12.89 22.67
CA GLY A 590 -68.90 -12.74 23.43
C GLY A 590 -69.16 -11.35 24.08
N ARG A 591 -68.24 -10.39 23.91
CA ARG A 591 -68.40 -9.02 24.44
C ARG A 591 -68.46 -7.95 23.34
N GLY A 592 -68.17 -8.31 22.11
CA GLY A 592 -68.21 -7.40 20.96
C GLY A 592 -66.84 -6.88 20.52
N THR A 593 -66.84 -5.92 19.61
CA THR A 593 -65.67 -5.33 18.99
C THR A 593 -65.72 -3.80 19.07
N VAL A 594 -64.56 -3.17 19.27
CA VAL A 594 -64.36 -1.73 19.15
C VAL A 594 -63.28 -1.48 18.11
N VAL A 595 -63.64 -0.78 17.03
CA VAL A 595 -62.72 -0.32 16.01
C VAL A 595 -62.56 1.17 16.14
N ARG A 596 -61.33 1.61 16.40
CA ARG A 596 -61.00 3.05 16.52
C ARG A 596 -60.08 3.43 15.36
N PHE A 597 -60.30 4.62 14.81
CA PHE A 597 -59.39 5.22 13.87
C PHE A 597 -59.20 6.69 14.11
N SER A 598 -58.03 7.20 13.80
CA SER A 598 -57.71 8.62 13.98
C SER A 598 -57.75 9.36 12.64
N LEU A 599 -58.13 10.63 12.69
CA LEU A 599 -58.12 11.55 11.57
C LEU A 599 -57.52 12.90 12.00
N PRO A 600 -56.75 13.58 11.12
CA PRO A 600 -56.31 14.94 11.39
C PRO A 600 -57.48 15.89 11.55
N ALA A 601 -57.49 16.71 12.59
CA ALA A 601 -58.45 17.80 12.72
C ALA A 601 -58.19 18.87 11.63
N ALA A 602 -59.25 19.40 11.05
CA ALA A 602 -59.12 20.55 10.17
C ALA A 602 -58.69 21.77 11.02
N ARG A 603 -57.71 22.52 10.55
CA ARG A 603 -57.36 23.78 11.20
C ARG A 603 -58.57 24.72 11.08
N PRO A 604 -59.01 25.41 12.14
CA PRO A 604 -60.01 26.46 11.98
C PRO A 604 -59.50 27.43 10.91
N LEU A 605 -60.33 27.69 9.92
CA LEU A 605 -60.10 28.81 9.01
C LEU A 605 -60.07 30.07 9.87
N GLY A 606 -58.82 30.60 10.13
CA GLY A 606 -58.62 31.85 10.85
C GLY A 606 -59.12 33.03 10.06
#